data_c98d9c4a2e6233e9b00e7ddbf9c51d9c
#
_entry.id   c98d9c4a2e6233e9b00e7ddbf9c51d9c
#
_cell.length_a   1.000
_cell.length_b   1.000
_cell.length_c   1.000
_cell.angle_alpha   90.00
_cell.angle_beta   90.00
_cell.angle_gamma   90.00
#
_symmetry.space_group_name_H-M   'P 1'
#
loop_
_entity.id
_entity.type
_entity.pdbx_description
1 polymer ?
#
loop_
_entity_poly.entity_id
_entity_poly.type
_entity_poly.pdbx_seq_one_letter_code
_entity_poly.pdbx_strand_id
1 'polypeptide(L)'
;MSSGTTATAPIPSRPVTDIEKIKLRLREALGEDRVRDGDSDLDLHAGDITFHTPHRPDVVVYPVSTDEVSQVLALASEYRIPVTPFGVGTSLEGHVIPLHGGISLDLSRLDCILDIAPENLTATVQAGVTRLTLERAAGQHGLCFPVDPGADATIGGMAATNAAGTTTVRYGKMRANVLALEAVLADGRVVRTGSRAAKTSAGYDLTGLLVGSEGTLAVITEVTVRLHAIPERAVALRIAFADIESACRTAAGVVAAGAGVTRLELMDAWIVTAVNAYSGTSYPEGVCLLVESTGSEGVVADDLELVQAVALAEGAKDIVHELDPEARALLWKARHDVAHATSATFPGTKERTTDVCVPLTELAGAARFARAEIDRLGLNAGIVGHAGDGNLHIAMQVDASEISLSDELVHNLVDDALARGGTCTGEHGIGLGKIGALEQEHGDLIPLMQAIKASFDPNGILNPGKVLPATKAHRV
;
A
#
# COMPACT_ATOMS: atom_id res chain seq x y z
N MET A 1 27.18 -4.29 17.81
CA MET A 1 27.13 -5.74 17.53
C MET A 1 26.66 -5.87 16.09
N SER A 2 27.34 -6.67 15.27
CA SER A 2 27.27 -6.65 13.82
C SER A 2 25.87 -6.76 13.27
N SER A 3 25.52 -5.85 12.36
CA SER A 3 24.33 -5.88 11.50
C SER A 3 24.33 -7.19 10.69
N GLY A 4 23.58 -8.17 11.19
CA GLY A 4 23.36 -9.42 10.47
C GLY A 4 22.36 -9.18 9.35
N THR A 5 22.85 -8.92 8.14
CA THR A 5 22.10 -9.20 6.91
C THR A 5 21.68 -10.66 6.97
N THR A 6 20.39 -10.92 7.20
CA THR A 6 19.81 -12.26 7.12
C THR A 6 19.92 -12.72 5.66
N ALA A 7 21.02 -13.46 5.37
CA ALA A 7 21.19 -14.09 4.08
C ALA A 7 20.04 -15.10 3.87
N THR A 8 19.16 -14.83 2.93
CA THR A 8 18.21 -15.80 2.40
C THR A 8 19.01 -17.02 1.94
N ALA A 9 18.52 -18.23 2.27
CA ALA A 9 19.16 -19.45 1.81
C ALA A 9 19.28 -19.39 0.26
N PRO A 10 20.45 -19.65 -0.31
CA PRO A 10 20.62 -19.56 -1.75
C PRO A 10 19.70 -20.59 -2.42
N ILE A 11 18.80 -20.11 -3.29
CA ILE A 11 18.16 -20.98 -4.26
C ILE A 11 19.29 -21.55 -5.12
N PRO A 12 19.33 -22.88 -5.32
CA PRO A 12 20.43 -23.48 -6.10
C PRO A 12 20.53 -22.80 -7.47
N SER A 13 21.75 -22.46 -7.88
CA SER A 13 22.03 -21.85 -9.17
C SER A 13 21.41 -22.70 -10.28
N ARG A 14 20.49 -22.09 -11.05
CA ARG A 14 19.77 -22.77 -12.12
C ARG A 14 20.67 -22.96 -13.31
N PRO A 15 20.54 -24.09 -14.04
CA PRO A 15 21.17 -24.20 -15.34
C PRO A 15 20.60 -23.11 -16.27
N VAL A 16 21.46 -22.33 -16.92
CA VAL A 16 21.09 -21.32 -17.95
C VAL A 16 20.19 -21.95 -19.03
N THR A 17 20.35 -23.23 -19.29
CA THR A 17 19.55 -24.02 -20.23
C THR A 17 18.06 -24.07 -19.91
N ASP A 18 17.64 -23.94 -18.65
CA ASP A 18 16.22 -24.01 -18.30
C ASP A 18 15.51 -22.67 -18.51
N ILE A 19 16.20 -21.55 -18.32
CA ILE A 19 15.69 -20.21 -18.63
C ILE A 19 15.44 -20.07 -20.14
N GLU A 20 16.38 -20.47 -20.98
CA GLU A 20 16.20 -20.36 -22.44
C GLU A 20 15.08 -21.30 -22.95
N LYS A 21 14.94 -22.48 -22.35
CA LYS A 21 13.83 -23.36 -22.70
C LYS A 21 12.47 -22.75 -22.33
N ILE A 22 12.34 -22.17 -21.13
CA ILE A 22 11.07 -21.57 -20.74
C ILE A 22 10.73 -20.35 -21.59
N LYS A 23 11.72 -19.50 -21.93
CA LYS A 23 11.51 -18.39 -22.86
C LYS A 23 10.93 -18.86 -24.20
N LEU A 24 11.50 -19.93 -24.77
CA LEU A 24 11.00 -20.51 -26.01
C LEU A 24 9.55 -21.00 -25.86
N ARG A 25 9.28 -21.78 -24.82
CA ARG A 25 7.93 -22.33 -24.55
C ARG A 25 6.90 -21.22 -24.31
N LEU A 26 7.29 -20.14 -23.62
CA LEU A 26 6.43 -18.98 -23.41
C LEU A 26 6.14 -18.25 -24.73
N ARG A 27 7.14 -18.09 -25.60
CA ARG A 27 6.94 -17.50 -26.94
C ARG A 27 6.06 -18.37 -27.83
N GLU A 28 6.23 -19.68 -27.78
CA GLU A 28 5.34 -20.63 -28.49
C GLU A 28 3.89 -20.54 -28.01
N ALA A 29 3.66 -20.40 -26.71
CA ALA A 29 2.33 -20.36 -26.11
C ALA A 29 1.62 -19.01 -26.26
N LEU A 30 2.34 -17.89 -26.13
CA LEU A 30 1.77 -16.55 -26.01
C LEU A 30 2.08 -15.63 -27.21
N GLY A 31 3.12 -15.93 -27.99
CA GLY A 31 3.63 -15.09 -29.06
C GLY A 31 4.83 -14.22 -28.63
N GLU A 32 5.63 -13.82 -29.60
CA GLU A 32 6.87 -13.06 -29.42
C GLU A 32 6.63 -11.66 -28.80
N ASP A 33 5.51 -11.03 -29.08
CA ASP A 33 5.16 -9.69 -28.60
C ASP A 33 4.77 -9.65 -27.11
N ARG A 34 4.54 -10.82 -26.51
CA ARG A 34 4.19 -10.97 -25.10
C ARG A 34 5.38 -11.34 -24.21
N VAL A 35 6.48 -11.82 -24.78
CA VAL A 35 7.63 -12.34 -24.03
C VAL A 35 8.86 -11.50 -24.38
N ARG A 36 9.25 -10.64 -23.47
CA ARG A 36 10.27 -9.62 -23.65
C ARG A 36 11.49 -9.89 -22.78
N ASP A 37 12.68 -9.83 -23.38
CA ASP A 37 13.96 -9.98 -22.67
C ASP A 37 15.01 -8.93 -23.12
N GLY A 38 14.53 -7.82 -23.69
CA GLY A 38 15.34 -6.65 -23.99
C GLY A 38 15.73 -5.87 -22.73
N ASP A 39 16.89 -5.23 -22.76
CA ASP A 39 17.43 -4.48 -21.61
C ASP A 39 16.44 -3.49 -21.02
N SER A 40 15.71 -2.75 -21.85
CA SER A 40 14.73 -1.75 -21.39
C SER A 40 13.57 -2.39 -20.59
N ASP A 41 13.05 -3.54 -21.06
CA ASP A 41 12.00 -4.26 -20.35
C ASP A 41 12.53 -4.82 -19.02
N LEU A 42 13.75 -5.41 -19.04
CA LEU A 42 14.36 -5.97 -17.83
C LEU A 42 14.69 -4.89 -16.80
N ASP A 43 15.17 -3.71 -17.23
CA ASP A 43 15.48 -2.59 -16.33
C ASP A 43 14.21 -2.00 -15.70
N LEU A 44 13.14 -1.85 -16.49
CA LEU A 44 11.85 -1.35 -15.98
C LEU A 44 11.28 -2.27 -14.87
N HIS A 45 11.51 -3.57 -14.97
CA HIS A 45 11.00 -4.57 -14.02
C HIS A 45 12.03 -5.01 -12.97
N ALA A 46 13.18 -4.34 -12.90
CA ALA A 46 14.21 -4.66 -11.93
C ALA A 46 13.95 -4.09 -10.54
N GLY A 47 13.12 -3.06 -10.43
CA GLY A 47 12.91 -2.33 -9.18
C GLY A 47 11.52 -1.71 -9.07
N ASP A 48 11.34 -0.96 -8.01
CA ASP A 48 10.22 -0.08 -7.76
C ASP A 48 10.73 1.33 -7.41
N ILE A 49 9.85 2.20 -6.90
CA ILE A 49 10.21 3.57 -6.54
C ILE A 49 11.00 3.68 -5.23
N THR A 50 11.33 2.56 -4.58
CA THR A 50 11.97 2.52 -3.26
C THR A 50 13.51 2.58 -3.34
N PHE A 51 14.13 2.62 -2.17
CA PHE A 51 15.59 2.59 -2.00
C PHE A 51 16.20 1.17 -2.13
N HIS A 52 15.37 0.12 -2.22
CA HIS A 52 15.84 -1.26 -2.33
C HIS A 52 16.69 -1.47 -3.58
N THR A 53 17.67 -2.37 -3.48
CA THR A 53 18.58 -2.67 -4.60
C THR A 53 17.81 -3.34 -5.75
N PRO A 54 17.83 -2.76 -6.95
CA PRO A 54 17.20 -3.37 -8.11
C PRO A 54 17.81 -4.73 -8.46
N HIS A 55 16.96 -5.64 -8.96
CA HIS A 55 17.38 -6.96 -9.43
C HIS A 55 16.60 -7.30 -10.71
N ARG A 56 17.31 -7.55 -11.84
CA ARG A 56 16.65 -7.84 -13.12
C ARG A 56 15.97 -9.21 -13.13
N PRO A 57 14.77 -9.34 -13.72
CA PRO A 57 14.23 -10.65 -14.09
C PRO A 57 15.04 -11.25 -15.27
N ASP A 58 14.83 -12.54 -15.55
CA ASP A 58 15.37 -13.17 -16.74
C ASP A 58 14.51 -12.89 -17.99
N VAL A 59 13.22 -12.64 -17.78
CA VAL A 59 12.24 -12.34 -18.82
C VAL A 59 11.02 -11.63 -18.24
N VAL A 60 10.40 -10.77 -19.04
CA VAL A 60 9.13 -10.11 -18.74
C VAL A 60 8.05 -10.71 -19.62
N VAL A 61 6.89 -11.03 -19.03
CA VAL A 61 5.74 -11.60 -19.75
C VAL A 61 4.52 -10.73 -19.52
N TYR A 62 3.85 -10.36 -20.61
CA TYR A 62 2.67 -9.49 -20.64
C TYR A 62 1.41 -10.27 -21.07
N PRO A 63 0.74 -11.02 -20.18
CA PRO A 63 -0.50 -11.72 -20.51
C PRO A 63 -1.65 -10.75 -20.75
N VAL A 64 -2.64 -11.16 -21.54
CA VAL A 64 -3.88 -10.40 -21.82
C VAL A 64 -5.14 -11.12 -21.37
N SER A 65 -4.99 -12.30 -20.77
CA SER A 65 -6.12 -13.09 -20.24
C SER A 65 -5.67 -13.92 -19.05
N THR A 66 -6.63 -14.33 -18.22
CA THR A 66 -6.41 -15.28 -17.12
C THR A 66 -5.87 -16.61 -17.63
N ASP A 67 -6.31 -17.06 -18.81
CA ASP A 67 -5.81 -18.31 -19.41
C ASP A 67 -4.32 -18.22 -19.77
N GLU A 68 -3.84 -17.07 -20.24
CA GLU A 68 -2.41 -16.84 -20.48
C GLU A 68 -1.62 -16.83 -19.17
N VAL A 69 -2.13 -16.21 -18.10
CA VAL A 69 -1.53 -16.27 -16.75
C VAL A 69 -1.45 -17.71 -16.27
N SER A 70 -2.52 -18.49 -16.46
CA SER A 70 -2.55 -19.92 -16.12
C SER A 70 -1.46 -20.70 -16.84
N GLN A 71 -1.28 -20.50 -18.15
CA GLN A 71 -0.23 -21.15 -18.95
C GLN A 71 1.17 -20.77 -18.45
N VAL A 72 1.40 -19.48 -18.16
CA VAL A 72 2.69 -19.00 -17.62
C VAL A 72 3.01 -19.69 -16.30
N LEU A 73 2.06 -19.72 -15.35
CA LEU A 73 2.28 -20.31 -14.04
C LEU A 73 2.45 -21.84 -14.11
N ALA A 74 1.70 -22.53 -14.96
CA ALA A 74 1.87 -23.96 -15.18
C ALA A 74 3.29 -24.29 -15.69
N LEU A 75 3.77 -23.54 -16.70
CA LEU A 75 5.14 -23.67 -17.20
C LEU A 75 6.19 -23.30 -16.14
N ALA A 76 5.99 -22.21 -15.43
CA ALA A 76 6.89 -21.80 -14.35
C ALA A 76 6.98 -22.86 -13.25
N SER A 77 5.87 -23.49 -12.90
CA SER A 77 5.80 -24.59 -11.93
C SER A 77 6.54 -25.84 -12.42
N GLU A 78 6.35 -26.23 -13.69
CA GLU A 78 7.03 -27.37 -14.32
C GLU A 78 8.55 -27.19 -14.26
N TYR A 79 9.05 -26.00 -14.60
CA TYR A 79 10.49 -25.70 -14.63
C TYR A 79 11.03 -25.13 -13.30
N ARG A 80 10.18 -24.96 -12.28
CA ARG A 80 10.50 -24.33 -10.99
C ARG A 80 11.15 -22.96 -11.15
N ILE A 81 10.63 -22.14 -12.05
CA ILE A 81 11.08 -20.77 -12.29
C ILE A 81 10.30 -19.80 -11.41
N PRO A 82 10.96 -18.86 -10.68
CA PRO A 82 10.27 -17.82 -9.93
C PRO A 82 9.42 -16.94 -10.83
N VAL A 83 8.29 -16.53 -10.26
CA VAL A 83 7.39 -15.55 -10.88
C VAL A 83 7.16 -14.43 -9.88
N THR A 84 7.48 -13.20 -10.28
CA THR A 84 7.18 -11.98 -9.55
C THR A 84 6.07 -11.24 -10.27
N PRO A 85 4.84 -11.18 -9.74
CA PRO A 85 3.77 -10.39 -10.34
C PRO A 85 4.11 -8.89 -10.30
N PHE A 86 3.79 -8.19 -11.38
CA PHE A 86 4.04 -6.77 -11.54
C PHE A 86 2.77 -6.05 -12.00
N GLY A 87 2.48 -4.89 -11.43
CA GLY A 87 1.42 -3.98 -11.87
C GLY A 87 2.03 -2.73 -12.49
N VAL A 88 2.15 -1.65 -11.70
CA VAL A 88 2.78 -0.38 -12.12
C VAL A 88 3.98 0.02 -11.24
N GLY A 89 4.44 -0.87 -10.35
CA GLY A 89 5.66 -0.67 -9.56
C GLY A 89 5.59 0.44 -8.49
N THR A 90 4.39 0.80 -8.02
CA THR A 90 4.18 1.87 -7.03
C THR A 90 4.18 1.41 -5.57
N SER A 91 4.44 0.14 -5.31
CA SER A 91 4.55 -0.40 -3.96
C SER A 91 5.85 0.04 -3.26
N LEU A 92 5.83 0.07 -1.90
CA LEU A 92 6.82 0.80 -1.09
C LEU A 92 7.75 -0.10 -0.25
N GLU A 93 7.74 -1.44 -0.44
CA GLU A 93 8.56 -2.36 0.34
C GLU A 93 9.29 -3.40 -0.54
N GLY A 94 9.57 -3.05 -1.81
CA GLY A 94 10.32 -3.93 -2.73
C GLY A 94 9.53 -5.14 -3.23
N HIS A 95 8.21 -5.08 -3.28
CA HIS A 95 7.32 -6.21 -3.62
C HIS A 95 7.58 -6.80 -4.99
N VAL A 96 7.89 -5.93 -5.97
CA VAL A 96 8.01 -6.29 -7.39
C VAL A 96 9.44 -6.60 -7.84
N ILE A 97 10.42 -6.51 -6.92
CA ILE A 97 11.83 -6.79 -7.24
C ILE A 97 12.04 -8.30 -7.37
N PRO A 98 12.44 -8.84 -8.52
CA PRO A 98 12.59 -10.28 -8.74
C PRO A 98 13.93 -10.80 -8.18
N LEU A 99 14.07 -10.90 -6.85
CA LEU A 99 15.31 -11.24 -6.12
C LEU A 99 16.05 -12.48 -6.66
N HIS A 100 15.33 -13.36 -7.30
CA HIS A 100 15.87 -14.62 -7.80
C HIS A 100 15.83 -14.71 -9.33
N GLY A 101 15.74 -13.58 -10.04
CA GLY A 101 15.50 -13.56 -11.47
C GLY A 101 14.15 -14.20 -11.84
N GLY A 102 14.10 -15.02 -12.87
CA GLY A 102 12.88 -15.68 -13.32
C GLY A 102 11.98 -14.76 -14.15
N ILE A 103 10.69 -14.92 -14.03
CA ILE A 103 9.68 -14.21 -14.81
C ILE A 103 9.14 -13.02 -14.00
N SER A 104 9.25 -11.80 -14.53
CA SER A 104 8.39 -10.70 -14.12
C SER A 104 7.09 -10.80 -14.93
N LEU A 105 5.97 -11.01 -14.24
CA LEU A 105 4.66 -11.21 -14.86
C LEU A 105 3.87 -9.90 -14.79
N ASP A 106 3.95 -9.11 -15.87
CA ASP A 106 3.32 -7.80 -15.96
C ASP A 106 1.85 -7.91 -16.35
N LEU A 107 0.96 -7.59 -15.41
CA LEU A 107 -0.49 -7.70 -15.55
C LEU A 107 -1.15 -6.43 -16.12
N SER A 108 -0.37 -5.43 -16.53
CA SER A 108 -0.89 -4.14 -17.01
C SER A 108 -1.78 -4.24 -18.26
N ARG A 109 -1.64 -5.33 -19.04
CA ARG A 109 -2.47 -5.60 -20.21
C ARG A 109 -3.79 -6.34 -19.90
N LEU A 110 -4.01 -6.70 -18.63
CA LEU A 110 -5.31 -7.15 -18.11
C LEU A 110 -6.10 -5.90 -17.68
N ASP A 111 -6.50 -5.06 -18.62
CA ASP A 111 -6.97 -3.68 -18.40
C ASP A 111 -8.45 -3.44 -18.71
N CYS A 112 -9.22 -4.51 -18.85
CA CYS A 112 -10.64 -4.41 -19.16
C CYS A 112 -11.50 -4.23 -17.90
N ILE A 113 -12.42 -3.26 -17.92
CA ILE A 113 -13.56 -3.21 -17.01
C ILE A 113 -14.61 -4.19 -17.54
N LEU A 114 -14.85 -5.28 -16.81
CA LEU A 114 -15.70 -6.38 -17.25
C LEU A 114 -17.18 -6.11 -16.99
N ASP A 115 -17.49 -5.43 -15.88
CA ASP A 115 -18.86 -5.11 -15.50
C ASP A 115 -18.89 -3.94 -14.52
N ILE A 116 -19.88 -3.05 -14.68
CA ILE A 116 -20.28 -2.09 -13.65
C ILE A 116 -21.77 -2.30 -13.44
N ALA A 117 -22.17 -2.68 -12.22
CA ALA A 117 -23.55 -2.90 -11.83
C ALA A 117 -23.98 -1.84 -10.80
N PRO A 118 -24.49 -0.67 -11.25
CA PRO A 118 -24.82 0.44 -10.37
C PRO A 118 -25.88 0.10 -9.32
N GLU A 119 -26.85 -0.72 -9.69
CA GLU A 119 -27.91 -1.19 -8.79
C GLU A 119 -27.41 -2.10 -7.66
N ASN A 120 -26.26 -2.74 -7.87
CA ASN A 120 -25.59 -3.58 -6.85
C ASN A 120 -24.45 -2.84 -6.15
N LEU A 121 -24.11 -1.63 -6.60
CA LEU A 121 -22.96 -0.87 -6.13
C LEU A 121 -21.64 -1.68 -6.26
N THR A 122 -21.43 -2.33 -7.41
CA THR A 122 -20.25 -3.17 -7.65
C THR A 122 -19.65 -2.92 -9.03
N ALA A 123 -18.35 -3.15 -9.13
CA ALA A 123 -17.65 -3.30 -10.41
C ALA A 123 -16.80 -4.57 -10.40
N THR A 124 -16.66 -5.22 -11.54
CA THR A 124 -15.71 -6.31 -11.78
C THR A 124 -14.72 -5.85 -12.83
N VAL A 125 -13.45 -5.89 -12.51
CA VAL A 125 -12.37 -5.40 -13.36
C VAL A 125 -11.23 -6.40 -13.42
N GLN A 126 -10.49 -6.41 -14.52
CA GLN A 126 -9.22 -7.12 -14.62
C GLN A 126 -8.14 -6.41 -13.76
N ALA A 127 -7.13 -7.18 -13.33
CA ALA A 127 -6.14 -6.75 -12.36
C ALA A 127 -5.32 -5.51 -12.76
N GLY A 128 -5.09 -5.30 -14.06
CA GLY A 128 -4.33 -4.18 -14.61
C GLY A 128 -5.13 -2.88 -14.78
N VAL A 129 -6.45 -2.89 -14.56
CA VAL A 129 -7.24 -1.64 -14.55
C VAL A 129 -6.72 -0.73 -13.46
N THR A 130 -6.39 0.54 -13.80
CA THR A 130 -5.93 1.51 -12.82
C THR A 130 -7.09 2.12 -12.01
N ARG A 131 -6.77 2.60 -10.79
CA ARG A 131 -7.73 3.24 -9.91
C ARG A 131 -8.47 4.40 -10.60
N LEU A 132 -7.74 5.29 -11.27
CA LEU A 132 -8.34 6.43 -11.95
C LEU A 132 -9.21 6.01 -13.14
N THR A 133 -8.87 4.91 -13.83
CA THR A 133 -9.69 4.36 -14.89
C THR A 133 -11.03 3.84 -14.37
N LEU A 134 -11.00 3.07 -13.26
CA LEU A 134 -12.20 2.60 -12.59
C LEU A 134 -13.04 3.77 -12.05
N GLU A 135 -12.41 4.75 -11.40
CA GLU A 135 -13.07 5.92 -10.82
C GLU A 135 -13.82 6.72 -11.90
N ARG A 136 -13.16 6.96 -13.05
CA ARG A 136 -13.77 7.66 -14.19
C ARG A 136 -14.98 6.90 -14.74
N ALA A 137 -14.88 5.57 -14.84
CA ALA A 137 -15.97 4.75 -15.36
C ALA A 137 -17.14 4.68 -14.36
N ALA A 138 -16.88 4.49 -13.06
CA ALA A 138 -17.90 4.49 -12.01
C ALA A 138 -18.58 5.86 -11.89
N GLY A 139 -17.83 6.95 -12.08
CA GLY A 139 -18.34 8.33 -12.05
C GLY A 139 -19.45 8.61 -13.09
N GLN A 140 -19.44 7.93 -14.24
CA GLN A 140 -20.51 8.03 -15.24
C GLN A 140 -21.87 7.52 -14.74
N HIS A 141 -21.85 6.72 -13.66
CA HIS A 141 -23.02 6.17 -12.97
C HIS A 141 -23.32 6.85 -11.64
N GLY A 142 -22.65 7.97 -11.31
CA GLY A 142 -22.79 8.65 -10.02
C GLY A 142 -22.17 7.87 -8.85
N LEU A 143 -21.20 6.99 -9.15
CA LEU A 143 -20.52 6.14 -8.17
C LEU A 143 -19.04 6.47 -8.12
N CYS A 144 -18.38 6.09 -7.01
CA CYS A 144 -16.94 6.20 -6.82
C CYS A 144 -16.37 4.91 -6.23
N PHE A 145 -15.08 4.67 -6.51
CA PHE A 145 -14.29 3.67 -5.84
C PHE A 145 -13.49 4.36 -4.72
N PRO A 146 -13.70 4.00 -3.44
CA PRO A 146 -13.28 4.87 -2.33
C PRO A 146 -11.82 4.73 -1.93
N VAL A 147 -11.10 3.63 -2.26
CA VAL A 147 -9.72 3.42 -1.80
C VAL A 147 -8.75 4.27 -2.61
N ASP A 148 -8.03 5.17 -1.93
CA ASP A 148 -7.14 6.15 -2.56
C ASP A 148 -5.73 6.13 -1.95
N PRO A 149 -4.81 5.29 -2.48
CA PRO A 149 -3.43 5.18 -1.99
C PRO A 149 -2.51 6.33 -2.46
N GLY A 150 -3.06 7.38 -3.08
CA GLY A 150 -2.29 8.50 -3.62
C GLY A 150 -1.69 8.25 -5.01
N ALA A 151 -1.33 7.03 -5.35
CA ALA A 151 -0.84 6.65 -6.67
C ALA A 151 -1.96 6.16 -7.59
N ASP A 152 -1.81 6.26 -8.91
CA ASP A 152 -2.68 5.59 -9.88
C ASP A 152 -2.27 4.12 -10.02
N ALA A 153 -2.45 3.36 -8.94
CA ALA A 153 -2.12 1.96 -8.86
C ALA A 153 -3.15 1.08 -9.58
N THR A 154 -2.75 -0.12 -9.99
CA THR A 154 -3.69 -1.11 -10.54
C THR A 154 -4.55 -1.73 -9.45
N ILE A 155 -5.82 -2.03 -9.75
CA ILE A 155 -6.76 -2.62 -8.79
C ILE A 155 -6.26 -3.98 -8.28
N GLY A 156 -5.64 -4.79 -9.14
CA GLY A 156 -5.01 -6.06 -8.73
C GLY A 156 -3.81 -5.85 -7.80
N GLY A 157 -2.97 -4.85 -8.08
CA GLY A 157 -1.85 -4.47 -7.20
C GLY A 157 -2.33 -3.97 -5.85
N MET A 158 -3.36 -3.09 -5.82
CA MET A 158 -4.00 -2.61 -4.59
C MET A 158 -4.60 -3.77 -3.77
N ALA A 159 -5.26 -4.74 -4.43
CA ALA A 159 -5.76 -5.93 -3.75
C ALA A 159 -4.61 -6.77 -3.19
N ALA A 160 -3.53 -6.98 -3.95
CA ALA A 160 -2.39 -7.77 -3.53
C ALA A 160 -1.68 -7.20 -2.30
N THR A 161 -1.60 -5.87 -2.15
CA THR A 161 -0.97 -5.21 -0.98
C THR A 161 -1.97 -4.84 0.12
N ASN A 162 -3.27 -5.08 -0.07
CA ASN A 162 -4.34 -4.61 0.82
C ASN A 162 -4.23 -3.09 1.03
N ALA A 163 -4.09 -2.34 -0.05
CA ALA A 163 -3.87 -0.90 -0.04
C ALA A 163 -4.94 -0.15 0.77
N ALA A 164 -4.51 0.96 1.34
CA ALA A 164 -5.33 1.91 2.09
C ALA A 164 -5.18 3.31 1.47
N GLY A 165 -5.37 4.37 2.25
CA GLY A 165 -5.17 5.75 1.86
C GLY A 165 -6.06 6.70 2.64
N THR A 166 -6.14 7.95 2.19
CA THR A 166 -6.77 9.06 2.93
C THR A 166 -8.23 8.86 3.31
N THR A 167 -8.94 7.98 2.62
CA THR A 167 -10.37 7.70 2.82
C THR A 167 -10.65 6.45 3.67
N THR A 168 -9.59 5.78 4.15
CA THR A 168 -9.70 4.52 4.89
C THR A 168 -10.52 4.65 6.16
N VAL A 169 -10.40 5.78 6.87
CA VAL A 169 -11.20 6.07 8.09
C VAL A 169 -12.70 5.92 7.86
N ARG A 170 -13.20 6.18 6.65
CA ARG A 170 -14.62 6.08 6.29
C ARG A 170 -14.98 4.75 5.63
N TYR A 171 -14.17 4.31 4.69
CA TYR A 171 -14.53 3.22 3.77
C TYR A 171 -13.73 1.93 4.00
N GLY A 172 -12.73 1.96 4.87
CA GLY A 172 -11.81 0.83 5.08
C GLY A 172 -10.82 0.65 3.92
N LYS A 173 -9.95 -0.33 4.09
CA LYS A 173 -8.92 -0.72 3.11
C LYS A 173 -9.49 -1.59 1.99
N MET A 174 -8.63 -2.03 1.06
CA MET A 174 -9.01 -2.95 -0.03
C MET A 174 -9.76 -4.17 0.48
N ARG A 175 -9.34 -4.79 1.59
CA ARG A 175 -10.01 -5.97 2.16
C ARG A 175 -11.49 -5.73 2.48
N ALA A 176 -11.87 -4.54 2.89
CA ALA A 176 -13.27 -4.18 3.16
C ALA A 176 -14.07 -3.92 1.87
N ASN A 177 -13.39 -3.62 0.77
CA ASN A 177 -13.99 -3.22 -0.50
C ASN A 177 -13.90 -4.29 -1.59
N VAL A 178 -13.08 -5.34 -1.42
CA VAL A 178 -13.03 -6.48 -2.34
C VAL A 178 -14.07 -7.52 -1.94
N LEU A 179 -14.97 -7.83 -2.86
CA LEU A 179 -16.05 -8.81 -2.66
C LEU A 179 -15.72 -10.19 -3.19
N ALA A 180 -14.99 -10.24 -4.32
CA ALA A 180 -14.61 -11.49 -4.97
C ALA A 180 -13.32 -11.31 -5.77
N LEU A 181 -12.61 -12.42 -5.98
CA LEU A 181 -11.41 -12.47 -6.80
C LEU A 181 -11.48 -13.64 -7.79
N GLU A 182 -10.92 -13.46 -8.97
CA GLU A 182 -10.37 -14.53 -9.77
C GLU A 182 -8.85 -14.49 -9.62
N ALA A 183 -8.24 -15.64 -9.40
CA ALA A 183 -6.79 -15.74 -9.20
C ALA A 183 -6.26 -17.05 -9.76
N VAL A 184 -4.97 -17.07 -10.10
CA VAL A 184 -4.28 -18.25 -10.61
C VAL A 184 -3.27 -18.72 -9.56
N LEU A 185 -3.38 -20.00 -9.17
CA LEU A 185 -2.46 -20.64 -8.23
C LEU A 185 -1.12 -20.98 -8.90
N ALA A 186 -0.12 -21.32 -8.10
CA ALA A 186 1.23 -21.66 -8.58
C ALA A 186 1.28 -22.79 -9.62
N ASP A 187 0.31 -23.72 -9.60
CA ASP A 187 0.20 -24.85 -10.54
C ASP A 187 -0.61 -24.51 -11.82
N GLY A 188 -1.03 -23.25 -12.00
CA GLY A 188 -1.82 -22.80 -13.12
C GLY A 188 -3.33 -22.95 -12.96
N ARG A 189 -3.84 -23.53 -11.87
CA ARG A 189 -5.29 -23.61 -11.64
C ARG A 189 -5.90 -22.24 -11.41
N VAL A 190 -6.99 -21.96 -12.12
CA VAL A 190 -7.82 -20.76 -11.91
C VAL A 190 -8.82 -21.05 -10.79
N VAL A 191 -8.88 -20.14 -9.83
CA VAL A 191 -9.81 -20.21 -8.70
C VAL A 191 -10.62 -18.92 -8.60
N ARG A 192 -11.87 -19.05 -8.13
CA ARG A 192 -12.73 -17.90 -7.81
C ARG A 192 -13.11 -17.94 -6.35
N THR A 193 -12.97 -16.80 -5.67
CA THR A 193 -13.28 -16.65 -4.26
C THR A 193 -14.33 -15.55 -4.07
N GLY A 194 -15.08 -15.63 -2.97
CA GLY A 194 -16.09 -14.62 -2.67
C GLY A 194 -17.32 -14.70 -3.56
N SER A 195 -18.10 -13.64 -3.56
CA SER A 195 -19.28 -13.47 -4.42
C SER A 195 -19.70 -11.99 -4.47
N ARG A 196 -20.64 -11.64 -5.37
CA ARG A 196 -21.23 -10.29 -5.42
C ARG A 196 -22.20 -10.00 -4.26
N ALA A 197 -22.51 -10.98 -3.42
CA ALA A 197 -23.36 -10.79 -2.25
C ALA A 197 -22.65 -9.95 -1.19
N ALA A 198 -23.40 -9.06 -0.53
CA ALA A 198 -22.83 -8.16 0.47
C ALA A 198 -22.30 -8.89 1.72
N LYS A 199 -22.75 -10.13 1.97
CA LYS A 199 -22.27 -10.97 3.07
C LYS A 199 -22.37 -12.46 2.73
N THR A 200 -21.47 -13.25 3.30
CA THR A 200 -21.47 -14.70 3.23
C THR A 200 -20.94 -15.29 4.52
N SER A 201 -21.38 -16.50 4.88
CA SER A 201 -20.82 -17.32 5.96
C SER A 201 -20.41 -18.70 5.45
N ALA A 202 -20.24 -18.85 4.14
CA ALA A 202 -19.96 -20.13 3.48
C ALA A 202 -18.45 -20.41 3.40
N GLY A 203 -17.93 -21.16 4.36
CA GLY A 203 -16.54 -21.61 4.38
C GLY A 203 -15.53 -20.57 4.92
N TYR A 204 -14.25 -20.84 4.70
CA TYR A 204 -13.17 -19.94 5.08
C TYR A 204 -13.10 -18.73 4.12
N ASP A 205 -12.71 -17.59 4.64
CA ASP A 205 -12.52 -16.36 3.85
C ASP A 205 -11.21 -16.42 3.04
N LEU A 206 -11.28 -17.08 1.89
CA LEU A 206 -10.15 -17.13 0.96
C LEU A 206 -9.93 -15.78 0.23
N THR A 207 -10.99 -14.99 0.06
CA THR A 207 -10.86 -13.64 -0.49
C THR A 207 -10.00 -12.77 0.42
N GLY A 208 -10.33 -12.72 1.71
CA GLY A 208 -9.54 -12.00 2.70
C GLY A 208 -8.13 -12.55 2.88
N LEU A 209 -7.89 -13.85 2.64
CA LEU A 209 -6.55 -14.44 2.67
C LEU A 209 -5.69 -13.99 1.47
N LEU A 210 -6.27 -13.90 0.27
CA LEU A 210 -5.55 -13.48 -0.94
C LEU A 210 -5.33 -11.98 -1.01
N VAL A 211 -6.26 -11.17 -0.46
CA VAL A 211 -6.06 -9.72 -0.32
C VAL A 211 -4.96 -9.46 0.71
N GLY A 212 -3.88 -8.81 0.29
CA GLY A 212 -2.70 -8.57 1.10
C GLY A 212 -1.69 -9.72 1.11
N SER A 213 -1.81 -10.68 0.17
CA SER A 213 -0.83 -11.78 0.03
C SER A 213 0.41 -11.40 -0.78
N GLU A 214 0.46 -10.21 -1.35
CA GLU A 214 1.62 -9.62 -2.06
C GLU A 214 2.15 -10.52 -3.19
N GLY A 215 1.24 -11.22 -3.88
CA GLY A 215 1.59 -12.14 -4.96
C GLY A 215 2.31 -13.42 -4.51
N THR A 216 2.34 -13.73 -3.21
CA THR A 216 3.02 -14.92 -2.68
C THR A 216 2.13 -16.16 -2.63
N LEU A 217 0.80 -16.01 -2.64
CA LEU A 217 -0.16 -17.14 -2.58
C LEU A 217 -0.81 -17.44 -3.94
N ALA A 218 -1.09 -16.42 -4.73
CA ALA A 218 -1.68 -16.53 -6.06
C ALA A 218 -1.39 -15.26 -6.87
N VAL A 219 -1.63 -15.31 -8.18
CA VAL A 219 -1.67 -14.14 -9.06
C VAL A 219 -3.12 -13.75 -9.29
N ILE A 220 -3.52 -12.56 -8.82
CA ILE A 220 -4.87 -12.03 -8.98
C ILE A 220 -5.04 -11.55 -10.42
N THR A 221 -6.10 -11.99 -11.09
CA THR A 221 -6.43 -11.63 -12.49
C THR A 221 -7.69 -10.81 -12.64
N GLU A 222 -8.69 -11.00 -11.75
CA GLU A 222 -9.89 -10.19 -11.72
C GLU A 222 -10.26 -9.83 -10.27
N VAL A 223 -10.83 -8.64 -10.09
CA VAL A 223 -11.28 -8.12 -8.79
C VAL A 223 -12.70 -7.61 -8.92
N THR A 224 -13.60 -8.11 -8.08
CA THR A 224 -14.92 -7.50 -7.88
C THR A 224 -14.86 -6.61 -6.65
N VAL A 225 -15.10 -5.31 -6.85
CA VAL A 225 -15.04 -4.30 -5.80
C VAL A 225 -16.41 -3.70 -5.50
N ARG A 226 -16.55 -3.22 -4.27
CA ARG A 226 -17.68 -2.38 -3.86
C ARG A 226 -17.47 -0.95 -4.33
N LEU A 227 -18.54 -0.35 -4.85
CA LEU A 227 -18.63 1.07 -5.18
C LEU A 227 -19.52 1.78 -4.16
N HIS A 228 -19.39 3.10 -4.09
CA HIS A 228 -20.18 3.96 -3.24
C HIS A 228 -20.79 5.08 -4.06
N ALA A 229 -21.94 5.60 -3.62
CA ALA A 229 -22.53 6.79 -4.24
C ALA A 229 -21.61 8.01 -4.03
N ILE A 230 -21.46 8.82 -5.05
CA ILE A 230 -20.78 10.11 -4.92
C ILE A 230 -21.62 10.98 -3.98
N PRO A 231 -21.02 11.52 -2.89
CA PRO A 231 -21.76 12.29 -1.91
C PRO A 231 -22.24 13.62 -2.51
N GLU A 232 -23.39 14.08 -2.06
CA GLU A 232 -24.01 15.34 -2.50
C GLU A 232 -23.13 16.56 -2.16
N ARG A 233 -22.51 16.52 -0.97
CA ARG A 233 -21.69 17.60 -0.46
C ARG A 233 -20.39 17.06 0.14
N ALA A 234 -19.34 17.85 0.01
CA ALA A 234 -18.07 17.64 0.70
C ALA A 234 -17.56 19.00 1.21
N VAL A 235 -17.08 19.01 2.44
CA VAL A 235 -16.44 20.19 3.05
C VAL A 235 -15.20 19.73 3.78
N ALA A 236 -14.10 20.45 3.58
CA ALA A 236 -12.86 20.19 4.30
C ALA A 236 -12.60 21.29 5.36
N LEU A 237 -11.95 20.88 6.45
CA LEU A 237 -11.39 21.76 7.44
C LEU A 237 -9.86 21.63 7.40
N ARG A 238 -9.19 22.77 7.55
CA ARG A 238 -7.78 22.84 7.90
C ARG A 238 -7.67 23.41 9.31
N ILE A 239 -7.07 22.64 10.21
CA ILE A 239 -7.00 22.95 11.64
C ILE A 239 -5.53 23.03 12.04
N ALA A 240 -5.10 24.16 12.61
CA ALA A 240 -3.73 24.38 13.05
C ALA A 240 -3.59 24.16 14.56
N PHE A 241 -2.50 23.48 14.96
CA PHE A 241 -2.14 23.23 16.36
C PHE A 241 -0.71 23.71 16.67
N ALA A 242 -0.44 23.92 17.97
CA ALA A 242 0.90 24.26 18.41
C ALA A 242 1.82 23.04 18.48
N ASP A 243 1.26 21.86 18.75
CA ASP A 243 1.98 20.61 18.96
C ASP A 243 1.25 19.43 18.32
N ILE A 244 2.01 18.37 18.05
CA ILE A 244 1.52 17.18 17.36
C ILE A 244 0.57 16.35 18.24
N GLU A 245 0.78 16.37 19.55
CA GLU A 245 -0.01 15.58 20.49
C GLU A 245 -1.45 16.09 20.54
N SER A 246 -1.66 17.42 20.54
CA SER A 246 -2.99 18.04 20.48
C SER A 246 -3.72 17.69 19.18
N ALA A 247 -3.03 17.69 18.04
CA ALA A 247 -3.61 17.27 16.77
C ALA A 247 -4.01 15.78 16.80
N CYS A 248 -3.14 14.92 17.32
CA CYS A 248 -3.41 13.47 17.44
C CYS A 248 -4.57 13.17 18.41
N ARG A 249 -4.64 13.86 19.56
CA ARG A 249 -5.79 13.73 20.49
C ARG A 249 -7.07 14.21 19.86
N THR A 250 -7.03 15.28 19.05
CA THR A 250 -8.18 15.74 18.26
C THR A 250 -8.64 14.65 17.31
N ALA A 251 -7.74 14.03 16.55
CA ALA A 251 -8.10 12.96 15.61
C ALA A 251 -8.76 11.78 16.34
N ALA A 252 -8.17 11.30 17.43
CA ALA A 252 -8.74 10.24 18.25
C ALA A 252 -10.11 10.64 18.83
N GLY A 253 -10.25 11.86 19.33
CA GLY A 253 -11.49 12.40 19.88
C GLY A 253 -12.61 12.51 18.84
N VAL A 254 -12.31 12.94 17.62
CA VAL A 254 -13.24 13.03 16.48
C VAL A 254 -13.80 11.66 16.13
N VAL A 255 -12.93 10.65 16.01
CA VAL A 255 -13.37 9.27 15.75
C VAL A 255 -14.18 8.70 16.91
N ALA A 256 -13.72 8.89 18.15
CA ALA A 256 -14.42 8.42 19.35
C ALA A 256 -15.79 9.08 19.55
N ALA A 257 -15.94 10.33 19.14
CA ALA A 257 -17.22 11.05 19.17
C ALA A 257 -18.21 10.59 18.07
N GLY A 258 -17.75 9.78 17.12
CA GLY A 258 -18.58 9.23 16.04
C GLY A 258 -18.84 10.18 14.88
N ALA A 259 -18.01 11.22 14.70
CA ALA A 259 -18.10 12.08 13.52
C ALA A 259 -17.85 11.28 12.23
N GLY A 260 -18.73 11.48 11.25
CA GLY A 260 -18.70 10.77 9.98
C GLY A 260 -17.66 11.31 8.99
N VAL A 261 -16.43 11.54 9.45
CA VAL A 261 -15.36 12.09 8.60
C VAL A 261 -14.94 11.12 7.51
N THR A 262 -14.66 11.67 6.32
CA THR A 262 -14.22 10.90 5.15
C THR A 262 -12.71 10.85 5.07
N ARG A 263 -12.02 11.88 5.51
CA ARG A 263 -10.57 11.99 5.58
C ARG A 263 -10.17 12.67 6.87
N LEU A 264 -9.05 12.25 7.46
CA LEU A 264 -8.53 12.80 8.70
C LEU A 264 -7.01 12.63 8.72
N GLU A 265 -6.29 13.65 8.22
CA GLU A 265 -4.89 13.60 7.84
C GLU A 265 -4.04 14.54 8.68
N LEU A 266 -2.88 14.08 9.10
CA LEU A 266 -1.92 14.82 9.92
C LEU A 266 -0.70 15.24 9.08
N MET A 267 -0.22 16.46 9.28
CA MET A 267 1.08 16.95 8.81
C MET A 267 1.77 17.70 9.95
N ASP A 268 3.00 17.34 10.29
CA ASP A 268 3.78 18.10 11.26
C ASP A 268 4.33 19.42 10.67
N ALA A 269 4.98 20.22 11.50
CA ALA A 269 5.50 21.52 11.11
C ALA A 269 6.56 21.43 9.98
N TRP A 270 7.37 20.37 9.97
CA TRP A 270 8.39 20.17 8.94
C TRP A 270 7.75 19.87 7.57
N ILE A 271 6.74 18.99 7.54
CA ILE A 271 5.95 18.68 6.35
C ILE A 271 5.21 19.92 5.85
N VAL A 272 4.54 20.67 6.75
CA VAL A 272 3.84 21.91 6.39
C VAL A 272 4.77 22.92 5.71
N THR A 273 6.00 23.06 6.21
CA THR A 273 7.01 23.95 5.61
C THR A 273 7.38 23.50 4.20
N ALA A 274 7.65 22.20 4.01
CA ALA A 274 7.99 21.65 2.70
C ALA A 274 6.83 21.81 1.68
N VAL A 275 5.60 21.50 2.11
CA VAL A 275 4.39 21.64 1.28
C VAL A 275 4.13 23.09 0.91
N ASN A 276 4.26 24.04 1.84
CA ASN A 276 4.09 25.47 1.55
C ASN A 276 5.07 25.93 0.45
N ALA A 277 6.33 25.51 0.56
CA ALA A 277 7.36 25.88 -0.42
C ALA A 277 7.11 25.28 -1.81
N TYR A 278 6.67 24.03 -1.87
CA TYR A 278 6.48 23.30 -3.12
C TYR A 278 5.16 23.63 -3.82
N SER A 279 4.05 23.61 -3.08
CA SER A 279 2.69 23.77 -3.64
C SER A 279 2.23 25.23 -3.67
N GLY A 280 3.04 26.19 -3.15
CA GLY A 280 2.69 27.60 -3.09
C GLY A 280 1.53 27.90 -2.14
N THR A 281 1.30 27.03 -1.15
CA THR A 281 0.30 27.22 -0.11
C THR A 281 0.81 28.16 0.98
N SER A 282 -0.09 28.64 1.83
CA SER A 282 0.22 29.55 2.96
C SER A 282 -0.38 29.00 4.24
N TYR A 283 -0.18 27.72 4.51
CA TYR A 283 -0.66 27.12 5.75
C TYR A 283 0.12 27.71 6.94
N PRO A 284 -0.56 27.95 8.09
CA PRO A 284 0.11 28.45 9.28
C PRO A 284 1.28 27.55 9.68
N GLU A 285 2.35 28.17 10.18
CA GLU A 285 3.45 27.43 10.79
C GLU A 285 2.96 26.59 11.97
N GLY A 286 3.37 25.32 12.03
CA GLY A 286 2.96 24.38 13.07
C GLY A 286 2.37 23.11 12.51
N VAL A 287 1.68 22.37 13.36
CA VAL A 287 1.04 21.11 13.01
C VAL A 287 -0.32 21.36 12.38
N CYS A 288 -0.62 20.67 11.29
CA CYS A 288 -1.87 20.78 10.57
C CYS A 288 -2.64 19.46 10.56
N LEU A 289 -3.92 19.54 10.92
CA LEU A 289 -4.87 18.44 10.74
C LEU A 289 -5.83 18.84 9.61
N LEU A 290 -5.95 17.98 8.60
CA LEU A 290 -6.86 18.14 7.48
C LEU A 290 -8.01 17.15 7.65
N VAL A 291 -9.23 17.67 7.65
CA VAL A 291 -10.46 16.87 7.89
C VAL A 291 -11.40 17.09 6.71
N GLU A 292 -12.06 16.04 6.25
CA GLU A 292 -13.16 16.16 5.28
C GLU A 292 -14.38 15.39 5.79
N SER A 293 -15.55 16.00 5.74
CA SER A 293 -16.84 15.34 5.89
C SER A 293 -17.62 15.39 4.59
N THR A 294 -18.30 14.28 4.28
CA THR A 294 -19.11 14.13 3.07
C THR A 294 -20.47 13.52 3.37
N GLY A 295 -21.51 13.98 2.67
CA GLY A 295 -22.87 13.48 2.86
C GLY A 295 -23.94 14.46 2.38
N SER A 296 -25.11 14.44 3.00
CA SER A 296 -26.10 15.49 2.85
C SER A 296 -25.68 16.76 3.62
N GLU A 297 -26.31 17.89 3.32
CA GLU A 297 -25.98 19.18 3.97
C GLU A 297 -26.06 19.12 5.50
N GLY A 298 -27.11 18.50 6.06
CA GLY A 298 -27.28 18.36 7.50
C GLY A 298 -26.22 17.49 8.16
N VAL A 299 -25.90 16.33 7.56
CA VAL A 299 -24.85 15.41 8.06
C VAL A 299 -23.49 16.11 8.09
N VAL A 300 -23.14 16.80 7.02
CA VAL A 300 -21.87 17.53 6.95
C VAL A 300 -21.81 18.64 8.00
N ALA A 301 -22.91 19.38 8.21
CA ALA A 301 -22.95 20.44 9.23
C ALA A 301 -22.76 19.90 10.65
N ASP A 302 -23.47 18.81 11.00
CA ASP A 302 -23.37 18.17 12.32
C ASP A 302 -21.97 17.60 12.57
N ASP A 303 -21.37 16.91 11.57
CA ASP A 303 -20.01 16.39 11.66
C ASP A 303 -18.99 17.50 11.89
N LEU A 304 -19.07 18.61 11.12
CA LEU A 304 -18.13 19.73 11.24
C LEU A 304 -18.26 20.46 12.57
N GLU A 305 -19.47 20.62 13.11
CA GLU A 305 -19.70 21.18 14.45
C GLU A 305 -19.01 20.32 15.52
N LEU A 306 -19.17 19.00 15.43
CA LEU A 306 -18.54 18.05 16.34
C LEU A 306 -17.01 18.08 16.24
N VAL A 307 -16.47 18.06 15.02
CA VAL A 307 -15.02 18.17 14.77
C VAL A 307 -14.45 19.45 15.38
N GLN A 308 -15.12 20.58 15.16
CA GLN A 308 -14.68 21.88 15.70
C GLN A 308 -14.71 21.91 17.22
N ALA A 309 -15.79 21.37 17.83
CA ALA A 309 -15.90 21.30 19.29
C ALA A 309 -14.74 20.50 19.91
N VAL A 310 -14.41 19.33 19.34
CA VAL A 310 -13.28 18.52 19.79
C VAL A 310 -11.95 19.24 19.58
N ALA A 311 -11.74 19.84 18.40
CA ALA A 311 -10.51 20.55 18.08
C ALA A 311 -10.26 21.74 19.03
N LEU A 312 -11.28 22.53 19.32
CA LEU A 312 -11.17 23.66 20.26
C LEU A 312 -10.87 23.19 21.68
N ALA A 313 -11.46 22.07 22.12
CA ALA A 313 -11.19 21.47 23.44
C ALA A 313 -9.71 21.01 23.56
N GLU A 314 -9.10 20.56 22.45
CA GLU A 314 -7.70 20.14 22.39
C GLU A 314 -6.73 21.31 22.03
N GLY A 315 -7.21 22.56 21.96
CA GLY A 315 -6.37 23.75 21.82
C GLY A 315 -6.05 24.13 20.38
N ALA A 316 -6.95 23.86 19.44
CA ALA A 316 -6.83 24.34 18.05
C ALA A 316 -6.65 25.88 18.03
N LYS A 317 -5.72 26.35 17.20
CA LYS A 317 -5.35 27.77 17.08
C LYS A 317 -6.10 28.47 15.96
N ASP A 318 -6.34 27.77 14.87
CA ASP A 318 -7.00 28.28 13.69
C ASP A 318 -7.79 27.16 13.03
N ILE A 319 -9.01 27.46 12.58
CA ILE A 319 -9.89 26.52 11.88
C ILE A 319 -10.43 27.19 10.64
N VAL A 320 -10.03 26.71 9.48
CA VAL A 320 -10.44 27.25 8.19
C VAL A 320 -11.34 26.24 7.47
N HIS A 321 -12.48 26.71 6.98
CA HIS A 321 -13.42 25.94 6.19
C HIS A 321 -13.13 26.09 4.70
N GLU A 322 -12.79 25.01 4.03
CA GLU A 322 -12.60 24.95 2.59
C GLU A 322 -13.89 24.50 1.91
N LEU A 323 -14.78 25.47 1.69
CA LEU A 323 -16.12 25.24 1.12
C LEU A 323 -16.09 25.16 -0.40
N ASP A 324 -15.18 25.89 -1.02
CA ASP A 324 -15.03 25.94 -2.47
C ASP A 324 -14.38 24.63 -3.00
N PRO A 325 -14.95 23.99 -4.04
CA PRO A 325 -14.37 22.78 -4.61
C PRO A 325 -12.93 22.89 -5.10
N GLU A 326 -12.54 24.06 -5.65
CA GLU A 326 -11.18 24.31 -6.14
C GLU A 326 -10.20 24.42 -4.98
N ALA A 327 -10.56 25.17 -3.92
CA ALA A 327 -9.76 25.29 -2.70
C ALA A 327 -9.59 23.93 -2.02
N ARG A 328 -10.65 23.12 -1.96
CA ARG A 328 -10.60 21.77 -1.41
C ARG A 328 -9.73 20.85 -2.25
N ALA A 329 -9.81 20.91 -3.58
CA ALA A 329 -8.94 20.14 -4.47
C ALA A 329 -7.46 20.52 -4.28
N LEU A 330 -7.15 21.81 -4.11
CA LEU A 330 -5.80 22.27 -3.80
C LEU A 330 -5.30 21.75 -2.45
N LEU A 331 -6.15 21.74 -1.43
CA LEU A 331 -5.84 21.19 -0.10
C LEU A 331 -5.39 19.72 -0.20
N TRP A 332 -6.19 18.89 -0.87
CA TRP A 332 -5.88 17.46 -1.02
C TRP A 332 -4.71 17.21 -1.95
N LYS A 333 -4.57 18.00 -3.01
CA LYS A 333 -3.38 17.95 -3.86
C LYS A 333 -2.11 18.23 -3.06
N ALA A 334 -2.09 19.26 -2.23
CA ALA A 334 -0.95 19.58 -1.38
C ALA A 334 -0.61 18.46 -0.39
N ARG A 335 -1.61 17.75 0.15
CA ARG A 335 -1.40 16.55 0.97
C ARG A 335 -0.81 15.38 0.17
N HIS A 336 -1.29 15.12 -1.04
CA HIS A 336 -0.74 14.10 -1.93
C HIS A 336 0.67 14.41 -2.41
N ASP A 337 1.01 15.70 -2.57
CA ASP A 337 2.33 16.13 -3.03
C ASP A 337 3.43 16.04 -1.95
N VAL A 338 3.16 15.55 -0.74
CA VAL A 338 4.14 15.49 0.37
C VAL A 338 5.48 14.86 -0.05
N ALA A 339 5.46 13.70 -0.71
CA ALA A 339 6.66 13.03 -1.18
C ALA A 339 7.46 13.90 -2.17
N HIS A 340 6.77 14.55 -3.10
CA HIS A 340 7.41 15.46 -4.05
C HIS A 340 7.94 16.73 -3.37
N ALA A 341 7.20 17.27 -2.41
CA ALA A 341 7.57 18.47 -1.66
C ALA A 341 8.84 18.23 -0.81
N THR A 342 8.90 17.11 -0.14
CA THR A 342 10.07 16.72 0.68
C THR A 342 11.30 16.47 -0.19
N SER A 343 11.15 15.73 -1.30
CA SER A 343 12.25 15.47 -2.24
C SER A 343 12.76 16.75 -2.91
N ALA A 344 11.88 17.71 -3.23
CA ALA A 344 12.29 18.99 -3.81
C ALA A 344 13.07 19.87 -2.82
N THR A 345 12.83 19.71 -1.52
CA THR A 345 13.52 20.50 -0.47
C THR A 345 14.97 20.03 -0.27
N PHE A 346 15.28 18.76 -0.54
CA PHE A 346 16.60 18.14 -0.35
C PHE A 346 17.12 17.46 -1.63
N PRO A 347 17.51 18.22 -2.65
CA PRO A 347 17.98 17.65 -3.90
C PRO A 347 19.26 16.84 -3.70
N GLY A 348 19.29 15.63 -4.26
CA GLY A 348 20.44 14.70 -4.18
C GLY A 348 20.34 13.65 -3.06
N THR A 349 19.34 13.74 -2.20
CA THR A 349 18.99 12.69 -1.24
C THR A 349 18.04 11.66 -1.87
N LYS A 350 17.82 10.56 -1.16
CA LYS A 350 16.78 9.57 -1.50
C LYS A 350 15.66 9.64 -0.48
N GLU A 351 14.45 9.57 -0.98
CA GLU A 351 13.29 9.44 -0.10
C GLU A 351 13.25 8.05 0.52
N ARG A 352 12.99 8.02 1.82
CA ARG A 352 12.64 6.83 2.58
C ARG A 352 11.42 7.13 3.42
N THR A 353 10.43 6.27 3.38
CA THR A 353 9.23 6.40 4.19
C THR A 353 9.09 5.22 5.14
N THR A 354 8.46 5.46 6.29
CA THR A 354 8.06 4.40 7.22
C THR A 354 6.55 4.25 7.21
N ASP A 355 6.08 3.19 7.86
CA ASP A 355 4.65 2.92 7.99
C ASP A 355 4.44 2.08 9.24
N VAL A 356 3.92 2.70 10.30
CA VAL A 356 3.50 2.01 11.52
C VAL A 356 2.07 2.43 11.86
N CYS A 357 1.32 1.55 12.52
CA CYS A 357 -0.03 1.87 12.94
C CYS A 357 -0.22 1.47 14.41
N VAL A 358 -0.85 2.34 15.19
CA VAL A 358 -1.09 2.15 16.62
C VAL A 358 -2.58 2.34 16.96
N PRO A 359 -3.07 1.81 18.08
CA PRO A 359 -4.39 2.15 18.56
C PRO A 359 -4.56 3.67 18.69
N LEU A 360 -5.74 4.21 18.35
CA LEU A 360 -5.99 5.66 18.33
C LEU A 360 -5.62 6.36 19.64
N THR A 361 -5.80 5.71 20.79
CA THR A 361 -5.43 6.25 22.12
C THR A 361 -3.92 6.40 22.28
N GLU A 362 -3.12 5.67 21.53
CA GLU A 362 -1.66 5.68 21.55
C GLU A 362 -1.05 6.63 20.51
N LEU A 363 -1.87 7.16 19.59
CA LEU A 363 -1.39 7.96 18.46
C LEU A 363 -0.57 9.17 18.91
N ALA A 364 -1.04 9.92 19.91
CA ALA A 364 -0.31 11.08 20.44
C ALA A 364 1.05 10.70 21.04
N GLY A 365 1.10 9.58 21.78
CA GLY A 365 2.33 9.05 22.36
C GLY A 365 3.33 8.58 21.30
N ALA A 366 2.85 7.88 20.27
CA ALA A 366 3.66 7.42 19.15
C ALA A 366 4.22 8.59 18.30
N ALA A 367 3.40 9.59 18.00
CA ALA A 367 3.84 10.77 17.27
C ALA A 367 4.89 11.58 18.05
N ARG A 368 4.71 11.75 19.37
CA ARG A 368 5.73 12.36 20.23
C ARG A 368 7.04 11.57 20.25
N PHE A 369 6.97 10.25 20.35
CA PHE A 369 8.14 9.37 20.31
C PHE A 369 8.85 9.52 18.97
N ALA A 370 8.13 9.45 17.85
CA ALA A 370 8.69 9.61 16.53
C ALA A 370 9.42 10.94 16.34
N ARG A 371 8.84 12.07 16.81
CA ARG A 371 9.48 13.38 16.73
C ARG A 371 10.78 13.40 17.58
N ALA A 372 10.74 12.86 18.79
CA ALA A 372 11.92 12.82 19.65
C ALA A 372 13.06 11.98 19.05
N GLU A 373 12.75 10.86 18.41
CA GLU A 373 13.74 10.01 17.73
C GLU A 373 14.34 10.67 16.49
N ILE A 374 13.52 11.34 15.67
CA ILE A 374 13.99 12.13 14.53
C ILE A 374 14.98 13.21 15.00
N ASP A 375 14.63 13.95 16.06
CA ASP A 375 15.47 15.01 16.61
C ASP A 375 16.76 14.43 17.23
N ARG A 376 16.66 13.31 17.93
CA ARG A 376 17.83 12.62 18.54
C ARG A 376 18.83 12.17 17.48
N LEU A 377 18.35 11.66 16.36
CA LEU A 377 19.18 11.15 15.26
C LEU A 377 19.64 12.27 14.31
N GLY A 378 19.03 13.46 14.39
CA GLY A 378 19.36 14.60 13.54
C GLY A 378 18.98 14.42 12.07
N LEU A 379 17.95 13.61 11.80
CA LEU A 379 17.50 13.30 10.44
C LEU A 379 16.61 14.40 9.86
N ASN A 380 16.72 14.63 8.55
CA ASN A 380 15.81 15.49 7.79
C ASN A 380 14.50 14.72 7.52
N ALA A 381 13.56 14.80 8.45
CA ALA A 381 12.35 14.03 8.40
C ALA A 381 11.16 14.75 9.05
N GLY A 382 9.96 14.46 8.53
CA GLY A 382 8.70 14.94 9.06
C GLY A 382 7.68 13.84 9.22
N ILE A 383 6.67 14.11 10.06
CA ILE A 383 5.59 13.19 10.37
C ILE A 383 4.36 13.55 9.54
N VAL A 384 3.84 12.59 8.82
CA VAL A 384 2.59 12.66 8.07
C VAL A 384 1.80 11.38 8.33
N GLY A 385 0.48 11.40 8.27
CA GLY A 385 -0.25 10.15 8.52
C GLY A 385 -1.75 10.24 8.40
N HIS A 386 -2.36 9.05 8.32
CA HIS A 386 -3.79 8.85 8.35
C HIS A 386 -4.24 8.80 9.81
N ALA A 387 -4.38 10.00 10.41
CA ALA A 387 -4.60 10.14 11.85
C ALA A 387 -5.90 9.48 12.33
N GLY A 388 -6.91 9.39 11.45
CA GLY A 388 -8.19 8.72 11.73
C GLY A 388 -8.08 7.21 11.90
N ASP A 389 -6.98 6.61 11.40
CA ASP A 389 -6.71 5.17 11.45
C ASP A 389 -5.59 4.81 12.43
N GLY A 390 -4.94 5.80 13.04
CA GLY A 390 -3.77 5.58 13.90
C GLY A 390 -2.48 5.27 13.14
N ASN A 391 -2.46 5.53 11.83
CA ASN A 391 -1.33 5.24 10.95
C ASN A 391 -0.41 6.46 10.82
N LEU A 392 0.87 6.25 11.05
CA LEU A 392 1.93 7.25 10.97
C LEU A 392 2.99 6.86 9.94
N HIS A 393 3.34 7.83 9.10
CA HIS A 393 4.47 7.75 8.19
C HIS A 393 5.51 8.79 8.59
N ILE A 394 6.78 8.43 8.47
CA ILE A 394 7.88 9.39 8.55
C ILE A 394 8.45 9.51 7.13
N ALA A 395 8.30 10.70 6.55
CA ALA A 395 8.93 11.03 5.28
C ALA A 395 10.35 11.55 5.58
N MET A 396 11.36 10.80 5.17
CA MET A 396 12.77 11.10 5.40
C MET A 396 13.47 11.38 4.08
N GLN A 397 14.39 12.35 4.08
CA GLN A 397 15.32 12.59 2.99
C GLN A 397 16.72 12.20 3.48
N VAL A 398 17.26 11.09 2.98
CA VAL A 398 18.52 10.51 3.47
C VAL A 398 19.60 10.50 2.40
N ASP A 399 20.82 10.79 2.79
CA ASP A 399 22.01 10.54 1.99
C ASP A 399 22.66 9.19 2.34
N ALA A 400 23.73 8.84 1.61
CA ALA A 400 24.40 7.55 1.82
C ALA A 400 25.03 7.39 3.21
N SER A 401 25.35 8.48 3.92
CA SER A 401 25.93 8.46 5.27
C SER A 401 24.87 8.29 6.37
N GLU A 402 23.61 8.57 6.06
CA GLU A 402 22.49 8.55 6.99
C GLU A 402 21.68 7.23 6.97
N ILE A 403 22.01 6.31 6.05
CA ILE A 403 21.27 5.05 5.88
C ILE A 403 21.18 4.27 7.21
N SER A 404 22.29 4.14 7.96
CA SER A 404 22.27 3.40 9.23
C SER A 404 21.44 4.11 10.32
N LEU A 405 21.40 5.45 10.32
CA LEU A 405 20.56 6.23 11.22
C LEU A 405 19.09 6.07 10.89
N SER A 406 18.78 6.06 9.59
CA SER A 406 17.40 5.81 9.13
C SER A 406 16.94 4.38 9.43
N ASP A 407 17.85 3.36 9.36
CA ASP A 407 17.56 2.00 9.81
C ASP A 407 17.28 1.94 11.32
N GLU A 408 18.07 2.66 12.14
CA GLU A 408 17.84 2.77 13.57
C GLU A 408 16.48 3.41 13.87
N LEU A 409 16.13 4.50 13.19
CA LEU A 409 14.82 5.14 13.34
C LEU A 409 13.68 4.17 13.02
N VAL A 410 13.72 3.49 11.88
CA VAL A 410 12.70 2.52 11.47
C VAL A 410 12.53 1.43 12.52
N HIS A 411 13.64 0.88 13.02
CA HIS A 411 13.62 -0.16 14.05
C HIS A 411 12.96 0.33 15.36
N ASN A 412 13.37 1.51 15.84
CA ASN A 412 12.82 2.09 17.08
C ASN A 412 11.33 2.41 16.96
N LEU A 413 10.87 2.87 15.78
CA LEU A 413 9.45 3.13 15.53
C LEU A 413 8.63 1.84 15.54
N VAL A 414 9.14 0.77 14.94
CA VAL A 414 8.48 -0.55 14.99
C VAL A 414 8.40 -1.05 16.43
N ASP A 415 9.50 -0.99 17.19
CA ASP A 415 9.54 -1.40 18.59
C ASP A 415 8.52 -0.64 19.45
N ASP A 416 8.44 0.70 19.29
CA ASP A 416 7.47 1.53 20.01
C ASP A 416 6.03 1.21 19.60
N ALA A 417 5.76 1.03 18.30
CA ALA A 417 4.42 0.69 17.81
C ALA A 417 3.95 -0.66 18.36
N LEU A 418 4.79 -1.69 18.32
CA LEU A 418 4.48 -3.02 18.86
C LEU A 418 4.28 -2.98 20.40
N ALA A 419 5.12 -2.23 21.12
CA ALA A 419 4.98 -2.05 22.57
C ALA A 419 3.65 -1.37 22.95
N ARG A 420 3.07 -0.54 22.05
CA ARG A 420 1.75 0.09 22.19
C ARG A 420 0.59 -0.80 21.76
N GLY A 421 0.84 -2.04 21.32
CA GLY A 421 -0.20 -2.93 20.76
C GLY A 421 -0.60 -2.60 19.33
N GLY A 422 0.27 -1.92 18.60
CA GLY A 422 0.15 -1.62 17.18
C GLY A 422 0.75 -2.67 16.27
N THR A 423 1.09 -2.27 15.04
CA THR A 423 1.66 -3.13 13.99
C THR A 423 2.79 -2.44 13.23
N CYS A 424 3.71 -3.24 12.69
CA CYS A 424 4.86 -2.77 11.92
C CYS A 424 4.50 -2.18 10.55
N THR A 425 3.27 -2.35 10.08
CA THR A 425 2.80 -1.81 8.81
C THR A 425 1.30 -1.56 8.83
N GLY A 426 0.89 -0.31 8.55
CA GLY A 426 -0.52 0.06 8.40
C GLY A 426 -1.04 -0.29 7.01
N GLU A 427 -0.25 0.03 5.96
CA GLU A 427 -0.69 -0.10 4.57
C GLU A 427 0.37 -0.53 3.57
N HIS A 428 1.68 -0.25 3.79
CA HIS A 428 2.73 -0.53 2.82
C HIS A 428 2.95 -2.02 2.57
N GLY A 429 2.55 -2.89 3.50
CA GLY A 429 2.82 -4.32 3.45
C GLY A 429 4.22 -4.68 3.97
N ILE A 430 4.60 -5.92 3.78
CA ILE A 430 5.87 -6.48 4.28
C ILE A 430 6.95 -6.49 3.19
N GLY A 431 6.60 -6.95 2.00
CA GLY A 431 7.51 -7.04 0.86
C GLY A 431 8.85 -7.69 1.22
N LEU A 432 9.92 -6.99 0.86
CA LEU A 432 11.30 -7.29 1.19
C LEU A 432 11.75 -6.58 2.47
N GLY A 433 11.24 -5.35 2.68
CA GLY A 433 11.77 -4.41 3.67
C GLY A 433 11.44 -4.78 5.12
N LYS A 434 10.28 -5.39 5.38
CA LYS A 434 9.74 -5.57 6.74
C LYS A 434 9.68 -7.03 7.23
N ILE A 435 10.37 -7.98 6.58
CA ILE A 435 10.36 -9.39 6.99
C ILE A 435 10.80 -9.57 8.45
N GLY A 436 11.84 -8.84 8.89
CA GLY A 436 12.31 -8.89 10.29
C GLY A 436 11.29 -8.32 11.28
N ALA A 437 10.58 -7.26 10.89
CA ALA A 437 9.50 -6.68 11.68
C ALA A 437 8.30 -7.64 11.81
N LEU A 438 7.96 -8.36 10.72
CA LEU A 438 6.92 -9.39 10.76
C LEU A 438 7.30 -10.54 11.71
N GLU A 439 8.57 -10.99 11.73
CA GLU A 439 9.04 -12.00 12.69
C GLU A 439 8.90 -11.53 14.14
N GLN A 440 9.16 -10.25 14.39
CA GLN A 440 9.03 -9.66 15.71
C GLN A 440 7.55 -9.58 16.15
N GLU A 441 6.66 -9.16 15.26
CA GLU A 441 5.22 -9.01 15.53
C GLU A 441 4.52 -10.37 15.67
N HIS A 442 4.82 -11.32 14.79
CA HIS A 442 4.05 -12.56 14.61
C HIS A 442 4.89 -13.83 14.73
N GLY A 443 6.01 -13.81 15.45
CA GLY A 443 6.96 -14.93 15.49
C GLY A 443 6.34 -16.32 15.67
N ASP A 444 5.39 -16.46 16.58
CA ASP A 444 4.69 -17.73 16.85
C ASP A 444 3.74 -18.16 15.71
N LEU A 445 3.29 -17.21 14.86
CA LEU A 445 2.41 -17.45 13.73
C LEU A 445 3.16 -17.71 12.41
N ILE A 446 4.45 -17.40 12.33
CA ILE A 446 5.27 -17.59 11.12
C ILE A 446 5.18 -19.05 10.60
N PRO A 447 5.29 -20.11 11.43
CA PRO A 447 5.16 -21.48 10.95
C PRO A 447 3.79 -21.79 10.31
N LEU A 448 2.71 -21.18 10.81
CA LEU A 448 1.38 -21.31 10.24
C LEU A 448 1.28 -20.61 8.89
N MET A 449 1.80 -19.36 8.77
CA MET A 449 1.86 -18.63 7.52
C MET A 449 2.69 -19.36 6.47
N GLN A 450 3.82 -19.97 6.86
CA GLN A 450 4.65 -20.81 5.98
C GLN A 450 3.90 -22.06 5.51
N ALA A 451 3.10 -22.71 6.37
CA ALA A 451 2.28 -23.85 6.00
C ALA A 451 1.17 -23.47 4.99
N ILE A 452 0.55 -22.30 5.16
CA ILE A 452 -0.40 -21.74 4.18
C ILE A 452 0.31 -21.51 2.84
N LYS A 453 1.46 -20.82 2.85
CA LYS A 453 2.27 -20.58 1.64
C LYS A 453 2.59 -21.90 0.93
N ALA A 454 3.06 -22.92 1.65
CA ALA A 454 3.40 -24.24 1.08
C ALA A 454 2.18 -24.96 0.49
N SER A 455 0.97 -24.72 1.02
CA SER A 455 -0.28 -25.30 0.50
C SER A 455 -0.71 -24.64 -0.83
N PHE A 456 -0.46 -23.36 -1.02
CA PHE A 456 -0.79 -22.61 -2.23
C PHE A 456 0.31 -22.69 -3.29
N ASP A 457 1.56 -22.77 -2.86
CA ASP A 457 2.75 -22.74 -3.70
C ASP A 457 3.79 -23.77 -3.22
N PRO A 458 3.55 -25.05 -3.48
CA PRO A 458 4.43 -26.12 -2.99
C PRO A 458 5.83 -26.11 -3.61
N ASN A 459 6.00 -25.47 -4.77
CA ASN A 459 7.29 -25.33 -5.45
C ASN A 459 8.03 -24.03 -5.07
N GLY A 460 7.39 -23.11 -4.30
CA GLY A 460 7.98 -21.86 -3.86
C GLY A 460 8.32 -20.91 -5.00
N ILE A 461 7.54 -20.91 -6.08
CA ILE A 461 7.81 -20.10 -7.28
C ILE A 461 7.22 -18.69 -7.20
N LEU A 462 6.13 -18.48 -6.44
CA LEU A 462 5.40 -17.21 -6.39
C LEU A 462 6.11 -16.22 -5.46
N ASN A 463 6.60 -15.15 -6.03
CA ASN A 463 7.25 -14.01 -5.38
C ASN A 463 8.22 -14.41 -4.25
N PRO A 464 9.19 -15.28 -4.49
CA PRO A 464 10.03 -15.85 -3.44
C PRO A 464 10.94 -14.79 -2.80
N GLY A 465 11.20 -14.95 -1.48
CA GLY A 465 12.02 -14.02 -0.70
C GLY A 465 11.25 -12.79 -0.22
N LYS A 466 9.92 -12.80 -0.31
CA LYS A 466 9.03 -11.73 0.16
C LYS A 466 8.09 -12.24 1.26
N VAL A 467 7.61 -11.30 2.08
CA VAL A 467 6.64 -11.49 3.17
C VAL A 467 7.19 -12.38 4.29
N LEU A 468 7.52 -13.62 4.01
CA LEU A 468 7.90 -14.61 5.02
C LEU A 468 9.42 -14.80 5.09
N PRO A 469 9.99 -14.94 6.30
CA PRO A 469 11.39 -15.32 6.44
C PRO A 469 11.66 -16.70 5.83
N ALA A 470 12.90 -16.91 5.39
CA ALA A 470 13.32 -18.20 4.88
C ALA A 470 13.11 -19.29 5.94
N THR A 471 12.58 -20.44 5.52
CA THR A 471 12.40 -21.60 6.41
C THR A 471 13.77 -21.99 6.97
N LYS A 472 13.94 -21.94 8.29
CA LYS A 472 15.15 -22.49 8.92
C LYS A 472 15.15 -23.99 8.59
N ALA A 473 16.07 -24.42 7.70
CA ALA A 473 16.26 -25.84 7.47
C ALA A 473 16.46 -26.49 8.83
N HIS A 474 15.58 -27.44 9.21
CA HIS A 474 15.80 -28.25 10.39
C HIS A 474 17.17 -28.88 10.23
N ARG A 475 18.17 -28.39 10.98
CA ARG A 475 19.39 -29.17 11.22
C ARG A 475 18.95 -30.38 12.04
N VAL A 476 18.76 -31.50 11.37
CA VAL A 476 18.67 -32.81 11.98
C VAL A 476 20.08 -33.22 12.41
#